data_48038c6f9b40408a14c7cc4110bd2f6c
#
_entry.id   48038c6f9b40408a14c7cc4110bd2f6c
#
_cell.length_a   1.000
_cell.length_b   1.000
_cell.length_c   1.000
_cell.angle_alpha   90.00
_cell.angle_beta   90.00
_cell.angle_gamma   90.00
#
_symmetry.space_group_name_H-M   'P 1'
#
loop_
_entity.id
_entity.type
_entity.pdbx_description
1 polymer ?
#
loop_
_entity_poly.entity_id
_entity_poly.type
_entity_poly.pdbx_seq_one_letter_code
_entity_poly.pdbx_strand_id
1 'polypeptide(L)'
;MSLVPYVVEQTSRGERSYDIFSRLLNDRIVMLSEEVNDTTASLIVAQMLYLEAQDPDKDIQFYINSPGGSVTSGMAIYDTMQYIKPDVSTICIGMAASMGAFLLSSGAKGKRIALPNSEIMIHQPSGGSQGQCTDIQIQADQILKIKQRLNKILSENTGRPIEEVERDCERDHFMDAEEAKEYGLIDKVIFKR
;
A
#
# COMPACT_ATOMS: atom_id res chain seq x y z
N MET A 1 9.32 22.07 -5.24
CA MET A 1 7.93 21.88 -4.79
C MET A 1 7.03 21.96 -6.02
N SER A 2 6.34 20.90 -6.40
CA SER A 2 5.31 20.98 -7.43
C SER A 2 4.11 21.75 -6.88
N LEU A 3 3.55 22.65 -7.69
CA LEU A 3 2.34 23.37 -7.32
C LEU A 3 1.17 22.39 -7.23
N VAL A 4 0.56 22.27 -6.05
CA VAL A 4 -0.68 21.51 -5.88
C VAL A 4 -1.84 22.37 -6.37
N PRO A 5 -2.62 21.94 -7.38
CA PRO A 5 -3.74 22.73 -7.90
C PRO A 5 -4.88 22.82 -6.89
N TYR A 6 -5.58 23.97 -6.94
CA TYR A 6 -6.78 24.20 -6.16
C TYR A 6 -8.03 24.08 -7.04
N VAL A 7 -9.09 23.52 -6.49
CA VAL A 7 -10.43 23.42 -7.07
C VAL A 7 -11.39 24.27 -6.26
N VAL A 8 -12.25 25.04 -6.94
CA VAL A 8 -13.31 25.83 -6.31
C VAL A 8 -14.65 25.17 -6.62
N GLU A 9 -15.38 24.79 -5.59
CA GLU A 9 -16.75 24.25 -5.71
C GLU A 9 -17.78 25.30 -5.26
N GLN A 10 -18.82 25.48 -6.07
CA GLN A 10 -19.96 26.28 -5.66
C GLN A 10 -20.96 25.40 -4.90
N THR A 11 -21.28 25.78 -3.68
CA THR A 11 -22.26 25.12 -2.83
C THR A 11 -23.41 26.07 -2.53
N SER A 12 -24.52 25.53 -2.01
CA SER A 12 -25.64 26.35 -1.53
C SER A 12 -25.28 27.35 -0.39
N ARG A 13 -24.10 27.18 0.21
CA ARG A 13 -23.57 28.03 1.29
C ARG A 13 -22.42 28.96 0.86
N GLY A 14 -22.15 29.06 -0.46
CA GLY A 14 -21.05 29.84 -1.04
C GLY A 14 -19.96 28.99 -1.66
N GLU A 15 -18.87 29.65 -2.05
CA GLU A 15 -17.72 29.00 -2.65
C GLU A 15 -16.83 28.35 -1.58
N ARG A 16 -16.32 27.13 -1.90
CA ARG A 16 -15.30 26.45 -1.10
C ARG A 16 -14.12 26.10 -1.99
N SER A 17 -12.93 26.42 -1.52
CA SER A 17 -11.68 26.09 -2.18
C SER A 17 -11.00 24.92 -1.47
N TYR A 18 -10.56 23.93 -2.23
CA TYR A 18 -9.81 22.77 -1.76
C TYR A 18 -8.53 22.62 -2.59
N ASP A 19 -7.44 22.17 -2.01
CA ASP A 19 -6.40 21.55 -2.81
C ASP A 19 -6.93 20.21 -3.38
N ILE A 20 -6.28 19.73 -4.46
CA ILE A 20 -6.81 18.53 -5.18
C ILE A 20 -6.85 17.29 -4.29
N PHE A 21 -5.88 17.09 -3.39
CA PHE A 21 -5.85 15.92 -2.51
C PHE A 21 -6.96 15.98 -1.45
N SER A 22 -7.18 17.15 -0.83
CA SER A 22 -8.28 17.39 0.08
C SER A 22 -9.65 17.19 -0.60
N ARG A 23 -9.74 17.57 -1.88
CA ARG A 23 -10.96 17.34 -2.67
C ARG A 23 -11.20 15.85 -2.92
N LEU A 24 -10.16 15.09 -3.31
CA LEU A 24 -10.24 13.66 -3.52
C LEU A 24 -10.56 12.91 -2.21
N LEU A 25 -10.03 13.37 -1.08
CA LEU A 25 -10.32 12.80 0.23
C LEU A 25 -11.82 12.85 0.58
N ASN A 26 -12.54 13.91 0.16
CA ASN A 26 -14.01 13.97 0.32
C ASN A 26 -14.72 12.85 -0.45
N ASP A 27 -14.14 12.34 -1.54
CA ASP A 27 -14.62 11.18 -2.28
C ASP A 27 -14.04 9.84 -1.76
N ARG A 28 -13.44 9.87 -0.58
CA ARG A 28 -12.82 8.73 0.12
C ARG A 28 -11.62 8.14 -0.63
N ILE A 29 -10.92 8.97 -1.38
CA ILE A 29 -9.72 8.59 -2.13
C ILE A 29 -8.49 9.03 -1.35
N VAL A 30 -7.64 8.06 -1.02
CA VAL A 30 -6.32 8.23 -0.39
C VAL A 30 -5.25 7.85 -1.40
N MET A 31 -4.16 8.61 -1.48
CA MET A 31 -3.10 8.38 -2.46
C MET A 31 -1.74 8.14 -1.79
N LEU A 32 -1.08 7.07 -2.19
CA LEU A 32 0.34 6.82 -1.95
C LEU A 32 1.07 6.96 -3.30
N SER A 33 1.67 8.14 -3.56
CA SER A 33 2.31 8.45 -4.86
C SER A 33 3.82 8.68 -4.75
N GLU A 34 4.43 8.18 -3.69
CA GLU A 34 5.86 8.32 -3.40
C GLU A 34 6.37 7.16 -2.54
N GLU A 35 7.61 7.26 -2.08
CA GLU A 35 8.22 6.29 -1.19
C GLU A 35 7.48 6.20 0.17
N VAL A 36 7.36 4.98 0.68
CA VAL A 36 6.81 4.73 2.02
C VAL A 36 7.84 5.13 3.08
N ASN A 37 7.52 6.15 3.86
CA ASN A 37 8.33 6.67 4.97
C ASN A 37 7.42 7.11 6.12
N ASP A 38 8.01 7.59 7.22
CA ASP A 38 7.26 7.96 8.42
C ASP A 38 6.24 9.08 8.17
N THR A 39 6.58 10.03 7.30
CA THR A 39 5.69 11.15 6.97
C THR A 39 4.51 10.69 6.14
N THR A 40 4.78 9.94 5.04
CA THR A 40 3.71 9.43 4.17
C THR A 40 2.80 8.46 4.91
N ALA A 41 3.37 7.59 5.76
CA ALA A 41 2.59 6.67 6.57
C ALA A 41 1.68 7.41 7.57
N SER A 42 2.21 8.40 8.29
CA SER A 42 1.42 9.20 9.24
C SER A 42 0.26 9.92 8.56
N LEU A 43 0.48 10.48 7.36
CA LEU A 43 -0.57 11.15 6.60
C LEU A 43 -1.66 10.17 6.12
N ILE A 44 -1.28 9.00 5.62
CA ILE A 44 -2.22 7.97 5.15
C ILE A 44 -3.05 7.42 6.32
N VAL A 45 -2.40 7.10 7.44
CA VAL A 45 -3.06 6.65 8.67
C VAL A 45 -4.08 7.70 9.16
N ALA A 46 -3.69 8.97 9.23
CA ALA A 46 -4.58 10.04 9.65
C ALA A 46 -5.79 10.20 8.70
N GLN A 47 -5.60 10.07 7.38
CA GLN A 47 -6.67 10.12 6.39
C GLN A 47 -7.63 8.93 6.55
N MET A 48 -7.12 7.71 6.74
CA MET A 48 -7.95 6.52 6.94
C MET A 48 -8.79 6.61 8.21
N LEU A 49 -8.21 7.04 9.33
CA LEU A 49 -8.95 7.26 10.60
C LEU A 49 -10.00 8.37 10.47
N TYR A 50 -9.68 9.45 9.76
CA TYR A 50 -10.62 10.52 9.48
C TYR A 50 -11.82 10.00 8.65
N LEU A 51 -11.57 9.22 7.60
CA LEU A 51 -12.62 8.66 6.74
C LEU A 51 -13.49 7.64 7.49
N GLU A 52 -12.92 6.82 8.36
CA GLU A 52 -13.69 5.94 9.24
C GLU A 52 -14.63 6.74 10.15
N ALA A 53 -14.13 7.81 10.77
CA ALA A 53 -14.94 8.67 11.63
C ALA A 53 -16.06 9.40 10.88
N GLN A 54 -15.91 9.67 9.57
CA GLN A 54 -16.93 10.29 8.74
C GLN A 54 -18.05 9.30 8.35
N ASP A 55 -17.71 8.10 7.92
CA ASP A 55 -18.66 7.07 7.52
C ASP A 55 -17.98 5.69 7.60
N PRO A 56 -18.23 4.91 8.65
CA PRO A 56 -17.57 3.62 8.85
C PRO A 56 -18.08 2.50 7.93
N ASP A 57 -19.17 2.73 7.19
CA ASP A 57 -19.80 1.70 6.36
C ASP A 57 -19.46 1.84 4.87
N LYS A 58 -18.73 2.91 4.49
CA LYS A 58 -18.30 3.12 3.11
C LYS A 58 -16.85 2.80 2.91
N ASP A 59 -16.53 2.13 1.80
CA ASP A 59 -15.18 1.77 1.39
C ASP A 59 -14.26 3.00 1.27
N ILE A 60 -12.98 2.76 1.51
CA ILE A 60 -11.89 3.69 1.22
C ILE A 60 -11.18 3.21 -0.04
N GLN A 61 -10.93 4.11 -1.00
CA GLN A 61 -10.17 3.82 -2.21
C GLN A 61 -8.72 4.24 -2.01
N PHE A 62 -7.82 3.29 -1.91
CA PHE A 62 -6.40 3.53 -1.69
C PHE A 62 -5.60 3.31 -2.99
N TYR A 63 -5.25 4.41 -3.65
CA TYR A 63 -4.46 4.41 -4.88
C TYR A 63 -2.97 4.35 -4.57
N ILE A 64 -2.26 3.45 -5.23
CA ILE A 64 -0.84 3.15 -4.99
C ILE A 64 -0.06 3.34 -6.28
N ASN A 65 0.95 4.24 -6.23
CA ASN A 65 2.01 4.39 -7.22
C ASN A 65 3.32 4.63 -6.44
N SER A 66 3.93 3.54 -5.97
CA SER A 66 5.04 3.62 -5.01
C SER A 66 6.11 2.57 -5.26
N PRO A 67 7.40 2.94 -5.19
CA PRO A 67 8.50 1.98 -5.23
C PRO A 67 8.64 1.16 -3.93
N GLY A 68 7.81 1.40 -2.92
CA GLY A 68 7.96 0.84 -1.59
C GLY A 68 8.71 1.77 -0.64
N GLY A 69 9.47 1.22 0.30
CA GLY A 69 10.26 1.97 1.27
C GLY A 69 10.29 1.32 2.66
N SER A 70 10.19 2.13 3.71
CA SER A 70 10.30 1.68 5.10
C SER A 70 9.26 0.62 5.47
N VAL A 71 9.72 -0.56 5.88
CA VAL A 71 8.84 -1.65 6.31
C VAL A 71 8.03 -1.26 7.55
N THR A 72 8.65 -0.62 8.53
CA THR A 72 7.96 -0.21 9.77
C THR A 72 6.83 0.77 9.47
N SER A 73 7.08 1.77 8.62
CA SER A 73 6.09 2.75 8.18
C SER A 73 4.99 2.10 7.35
N GLY A 74 5.33 1.15 6.48
CA GLY A 74 4.36 0.36 5.72
C GLY A 74 3.49 -0.53 6.59
N MET A 75 4.05 -1.13 7.64
CA MET A 75 3.27 -1.92 8.60
C MET A 75 2.28 -1.05 9.40
N ALA A 76 2.61 0.21 9.68
CA ALA A 76 1.64 1.13 10.30
C ALA A 76 0.42 1.39 9.40
N ILE A 77 0.64 1.52 8.08
CA ILE A 77 -0.47 1.63 7.12
C ILE A 77 -1.26 0.32 7.08
N TYR A 78 -0.57 -0.82 6.93
CA TYR A 78 -1.18 -2.15 6.89
C TYR A 78 -2.07 -2.41 8.11
N ASP A 79 -1.51 -2.24 9.31
CA ASP A 79 -2.26 -2.47 10.55
C ASP A 79 -3.48 -1.56 10.63
N THR A 80 -3.38 -0.30 10.18
CA THR A 80 -4.52 0.62 10.11
C THR A 80 -5.57 0.13 9.12
N MET A 81 -5.18 -0.33 7.91
CA MET A 81 -6.11 -0.90 6.93
C MET A 81 -6.90 -2.09 7.51
N GLN A 82 -6.26 -2.92 8.34
CA GLN A 82 -6.91 -4.07 8.97
C GLN A 82 -7.71 -3.71 10.23
N TYR A 83 -7.37 -2.60 10.89
CA TYR A 83 -7.97 -2.17 12.16
C TYR A 83 -9.28 -1.42 11.97
N ILE A 84 -9.37 -0.56 10.95
CA ILE A 84 -10.54 0.27 10.69
C ILE A 84 -11.71 -0.57 10.17
N LYS A 85 -12.95 -0.10 10.41
CA LYS A 85 -14.17 -0.80 9.98
C LYS A 85 -14.41 -0.77 8.47
N PRO A 86 -14.17 0.34 7.73
CA PRO A 86 -14.34 0.39 6.30
C PRO A 86 -13.44 -0.61 5.57
N ASP A 87 -13.95 -1.27 4.54
CA ASP A 87 -13.09 -1.99 3.61
C ASP A 87 -12.16 -1.02 2.85
N VAL A 88 -10.89 -1.38 2.74
CA VAL A 88 -9.93 -0.64 1.94
C VAL A 88 -9.77 -1.32 0.59
N SER A 89 -10.29 -0.70 -0.46
CA SER A 89 -10.04 -1.10 -1.84
C SER A 89 -8.70 -0.54 -2.30
N THR A 90 -7.77 -1.40 -2.72
CA THR A 90 -6.44 -0.99 -3.19
C THR A 90 -6.38 -0.97 -4.71
N ILE A 91 -5.81 0.09 -5.28
CA ILE A 91 -5.75 0.29 -6.73
C ILE A 91 -4.31 0.67 -7.14
N CYS A 92 -3.64 -0.21 -7.87
CA CYS A 92 -2.33 0.09 -8.45
C CYS A 92 -2.48 0.94 -9.72
N ILE A 93 -1.79 2.08 -9.76
CA ILE A 93 -1.62 2.93 -10.95
C ILE A 93 -0.12 3.15 -11.18
N GLY A 94 0.40 2.76 -12.32
CA GLY A 94 1.83 2.85 -12.62
C GLY A 94 2.61 1.72 -11.95
N MET A 95 3.02 1.87 -10.69
CA MET A 95 3.86 0.88 -10.00
C MET A 95 3.40 0.62 -8.56
N ALA A 96 3.48 -0.64 -8.15
CA ALA A 96 3.46 -1.03 -6.75
C ALA A 96 4.61 -2.01 -6.49
N ALA A 97 5.72 -1.53 -5.94
CA ALA A 97 6.90 -2.35 -5.69
C ALA A 97 7.19 -2.50 -4.19
N SER A 98 7.75 -3.64 -3.78
CA SER A 98 8.21 -3.89 -2.41
C SER A 98 7.08 -3.65 -1.39
N MET A 99 7.24 -2.71 -0.45
CA MET A 99 6.19 -2.32 0.49
C MET A 99 4.91 -1.83 -0.21
N GLY A 100 5.01 -1.25 -1.42
CA GLY A 100 3.85 -0.87 -2.24
C GLY A 100 3.04 -2.08 -2.71
N ALA A 101 3.70 -3.15 -3.17
CA ALA A 101 3.05 -4.41 -3.55
C ALA A 101 2.44 -5.13 -2.34
N PHE A 102 3.13 -5.07 -1.20
CA PHE A 102 2.61 -5.60 0.05
C PHE A 102 1.29 -4.92 0.45
N LEU A 103 1.24 -3.58 0.44
CA LEU A 103 0.03 -2.80 0.74
C LEU A 103 -1.07 -3.05 -0.30
N LEU A 104 -0.72 -3.17 -1.59
CA LEU A 104 -1.66 -3.50 -2.66
C LEU A 104 -2.36 -4.84 -2.39
N SER A 105 -1.59 -5.88 -2.05
CA SER A 105 -2.11 -7.22 -1.76
C SER A 105 -2.96 -7.28 -0.48
N SER A 106 -2.85 -6.27 0.37
CA SER A 106 -3.47 -6.21 1.70
C SER A 106 -4.84 -5.53 1.72
N GLY A 107 -5.35 -5.12 0.56
CA GLY A 107 -6.72 -4.63 0.40
C GLY A 107 -7.77 -5.70 0.68
N ALA A 108 -9.02 -5.27 0.86
CA ALA A 108 -10.14 -6.18 1.08
C ALA A 108 -10.29 -7.15 -0.11
N LYS A 109 -10.54 -8.43 0.19
CA LYS A 109 -10.70 -9.47 -0.84
C LYS A 109 -11.80 -9.11 -1.85
N GLY A 110 -11.50 -9.27 -3.14
CA GLY A 110 -12.37 -8.87 -4.25
C GLY A 110 -12.28 -7.40 -4.63
N LYS A 111 -11.52 -6.58 -3.86
CA LYS A 111 -11.38 -5.13 -4.02
C LYS A 111 -9.92 -4.68 -4.28
N ARG A 112 -9.02 -5.63 -4.58
CA ARG A 112 -7.62 -5.36 -4.94
C ARG A 112 -7.52 -5.28 -6.46
N ILE A 113 -7.03 -4.15 -6.99
CA ILE A 113 -7.19 -3.77 -8.39
C ILE A 113 -5.85 -3.28 -8.94
N ALA A 114 -5.58 -3.54 -10.22
CA ALA A 114 -4.55 -2.85 -10.98
C ALA A 114 -5.10 -2.31 -12.30
N LEU A 115 -4.51 -1.23 -12.80
CA LEU A 115 -4.72 -0.78 -14.17
C LEU A 115 -3.85 -1.61 -15.12
N PRO A 116 -4.20 -1.73 -16.42
CA PRO A 116 -3.60 -2.73 -17.32
C PRO A 116 -2.10 -2.61 -17.54
N ASN A 117 -1.55 -1.41 -17.40
CA ASN A 117 -0.11 -1.14 -17.59
C ASN A 117 0.63 -0.94 -16.26
N SER A 118 0.04 -1.41 -15.16
CA SER A 118 0.70 -1.36 -13.86
C SER A 118 1.76 -2.45 -13.76
N GLU A 119 2.87 -2.11 -13.10
CA GLU A 119 3.95 -3.02 -12.75
C GLU A 119 3.90 -3.31 -11.25
N ILE A 120 3.96 -4.57 -10.87
CA ILE A 120 3.96 -5.02 -9.49
C ILE A 120 5.25 -5.79 -9.23
N MET A 121 5.94 -5.51 -8.11
CA MET A 121 7.18 -6.21 -7.78
C MET A 121 7.21 -6.59 -6.32
N ILE A 122 7.50 -7.85 -6.06
CA ILE A 122 7.73 -8.39 -4.72
C ILE A 122 9.19 -8.80 -4.54
N HIS A 123 9.71 -8.62 -3.35
CA HIS A 123 11.03 -9.08 -2.94
C HIS A 123 11.17 -9.11 -1.41
N GLN A 124 12.25 -9.72 -0.92
CA GLN A 124 12.57 -9.74 0.51
C GLN A 124 12.97 -8.34 1.02
N PRO A 125 12.79 -8.06 2.33
CA PRO A 125 13.25 -6.82 2.92
C PRO A 125 14.79 -6.71 2.83
N SER A 126 15.28 -5.52 2.50
CA SER A 126 16.71 -5.20 2.57
C SER A 126 17.00 -4.45 3.86
N GLY A 127 18.20 -4.62 4.37
CA GLY A 127 18.69 -3.89 5.53
C GLY A 127 20.18 -4.09 5.71
N GLY A 128 20.77 -3.31 6.58
CA GLY A 128 22.19 -3.40 6.93
C GLY A 128 22.42 -2.92 8.35
N SER A 129 23.55 -3.33 8.92
CA SER A 129 23.99 -2.88 10.25
C SER A 129 25.50 -2.73 10.28
N GLN A 130 25.97 -1.79 11.09
CA GLN A 130 27.37 -1.57 11.37
C GLN A 130 27.53 -1.37 12.88
N GLY A 131 28.57 -1.93 13.47
CA GLY A 131 28.84 -1.83 14.89
C GLY A 131 29.53 -3.06 15.45
N GLN A 132 29.31 -3.35 16.73
CA GLN A 132 29.85 -4.53 17.39
C GLN A 132 29.19 -5.82 16.88
N CYS A 133 29.88 -6.95 16.94
CA CYS A 133 29.42 -8.23 16.44
C CYS A 133 28.01 -8.60 16.95
N THR A 134 27.78 -8.44 18.26
CA THR A 134 26.47 -8.72 18.88
C THR A 134 25.37 -7.81 18.35
N ASP A 135 25.64 -6.52 18.11
CA ASP A 135 24.65 -5.59 17.57
C ASP A 135 24.29 -5.93 16.13
N ILE A 136 25.29 -6.34 15.33
CA ILE A 136 25.06 -6.81 13.94
C ILE A 136 24.17 -8.06 13.96
N GLN A 137 24.44 -9.01 14.86
CA GLN A 137 23.63 -10.23 14.99
C GLN A 137 22.17 -9.90 15.37
N ILE A 138 21.95 -9.02 16.34
CA ILE A 138 20.60 -8.59 16.75
C ILE A 138 19.84 -8.00 15.56
N GLN A 139 20.47 -7.16 14.75
CA GLN A 139 19.85 -6.57 13.56
C GLN A 139 19.56 -7.61 12.47
N ALA A 140 20.50 -8.54 12.23
CA ALA A 140 20.28 -9.63 11.29
C ALA A 140 19.08 -10.51 11.69
N ASP A 141 18.98 -10.89 12.97
CA ASP A 141 17.87 -11.66 13.49
C ASP A 141 16.54 -10.90 13.37
N GLN A 142 16.55 -9.59 13.57
CA GLN A 142 15.36 -8.74 13.40
C GLN A 142 14.90 -8.70 11.94
N ILE A 143 15.84 -8.55 10.99
CA ILE A 143 15.51 -8.56 9.54
C ILE A 143 14.90 -9.92 9.14
N LEU A 144 15.45 -11.03 9.64
CA LEU A 144 14.88 -12.36 9.40
C LEU A 144 13.46 -12.51 9.93
N LYS A 145 13.17 -12.00 11.14
CA LYS A 145 11.81 -11.98 11.70
C LYS A 145 10.84 -11.16 10.84
N ILE A 146 11.30 -10.02 10.34
CA ILE A 146 10.52 -9.17 9.43
C ILE A 146 10.23 -9.93 8.14
N LYS A 147 11.25 -10.53 7.50
CA LYS A 147 11.09 -11.35 6.29
C LYS A 147 10.01 -12.42 6.48
N GLN A 148 10.10 -13.20 7.55
CA GLN A 148 9.13 -14.25 7.85
C GLN A 148 7.71 -13.71 8.02
N ARG A 149 7.54 -12.57 8.70
CA ARG A 149 6.23 -11.93 8.89
C ARG A 149 5.64 -11.47 7.57
N LEU A 150 6.41 -10.77 6.73
CA LEU A 150 5.95 -10.29 5.43
C LEU A 150 5.56 -11.46 4.51
N ASN A 151 6.39 -12.48 4.42
CA ASN A 151 6.10 -13.67 3.60
C ASN A 151 4.83 -14.39 4.06
N LYS A 152 4.63 -14.52 5.38
CA LYS A 152 3.41 -15.11 5.92
C LYS A 152 2.16 -14.33 5.50
N ILE A 153 2.18 -13.00 5.65
CA ILE A 153 1.04 -12.15 5.26
C ILE A 153 0.82 -12.22 3.74
N LEU A 154 1.88 -12.18 2.94
CA LEU A 154 1.76 -12.34 1.47
C LEU A 154 1.17 -13.70 1.10
N SER A 155 1.58 -14.79 1.77
CA SER A 155 1.00 -16.12 1.58
C SER A 155 -0.50 -16.14 1.91
N GLU A 156 -0.91 -15.54 3.01
CA GLU A 156 -2.32 -15.41 3.40
C GLU A 156 -3.12 -14.56 2.41
N ASN A 157 -2.56 -13.46 1.92
CA ASN A 157 -3.21 -12.56 0.98
C ASN A 157 -3.36 -13.17 -0.42
N THR A 158 -2.33 -13.88 -0.89
CA THR A 158 -2.31 -14.48 -2.25
C THR A 158 -2.96 -15.86 -2.31
N GLY A 159 -2.99 -16.56 -1.17
CA GLY A 159 -3.41 -17.96 -1.10
C GLY A 159 -2.35 -18.95 -1.58
N ARG A 160 -1.10 -18.49 -1.83
CA ARG A 160 0.01 -19.37 -2.24
C ARG A 160 0.70 -19.99 -1.03
N PRO A 161 1.28 -21.20 -1.20
CA PRO A 161 2.10 -21.82 -0.16
C PRO A 161 3.25 -20.88 0.25
N ILE A 162 3.60 -20.88 1.53
CA ILE A 162 4.64 -19.97 2.05
C ILE A 162 6.01 -20.23 1.40
N GLU A 163 6.34 -21.48 1.10
CA GLU A 163 7.59 -21.87 0.46
C GLU A 163 7.71 -21.31 -0.96
N GLU A 164 6.58 -21.14 -1.65
CA GLU A 164 6.52 -20.51 -2.97
C GLU A 164 6.76 -19.01 -2.85
N VAL A 165 6.09 -18.34 -1.91
CA VAL A 165 6.27 -16.91 -1.66
C VAL A 165 7.71 -16.61 -1.20
N GLU A 166 8.30 -17.45 -0.34
CA GLU A 166 9.69 -17.30 0.11
C GLU A 166 10.67 -17.39 -1.06
N ARG A 167 10.48 -18.35 -1.95
CA ARG A 167 11.32 -18.50 -3.16
C ARG A 167 11.16 -17.31 -4.10
N ASP A 168 9.94 -16.87 -4.35
CA ASP A 168 9.65 -15.82 -5.32
C ASP A 168 10.03 -14.42 -4.81
N CYS A 169 10.02 -14.21 -3.50
CA CYS A 169 10.52 -12.99 -2.85
C CYS A 169 12.03 -12.98 -2.63
N GLU A 170 12.78 -14.04 -2.95
CA GLU A 170 14.23 -14.08 -2.71
C GLU A 170 15.01 -13.05 -3.53
N ARG A 171 14.49 -12.67 -4.71
CA ARG A 171 14.99 -11.61 -5.60
C ARG A 171 13.80 -10.83 -6.15
N ASP A 172 14.09 -9.72 -6.83
CA ASP A 172 13.07 -8.91 -7.47
C ASP A 172 12.25 -9.74 -8.45
N HIS A 173 10.97 -9.89 -8.15
CA HIS A 173 10.01 -10.61 -8.96
C HIS A 173 8.99 -9.62 -9.51
N PHE A 174 9.23 -9.18 -10.74
CA PHE A 174 8.37 -8.26 -11.47
C PHE A 174 7.21 -9.02 -12.13
N MET A 175 6.04 -8.43 -12.09
CA MET A 175 4.81 -8.95 -12.68
C MET A 175 4.05 -7.81 -13.36
N ASP A 176 3.48 -8.07 -14.52
CA ASP A 176 2.44 -7.21 -15.08
C ASP A 176 1.11 -7.38 -14.30
N ALA A 177 0.09 -6.64 -14.69
CA ALA A 177 -1.19 -6.65 -13.98
C ALA A 177 -1.91 -8.01 -14.04
N GLU A 178 -1.85 -8.72 -15.16
CA GLU A 178 -2.49 -10.05 -15.29
C GLU A 178 -1.69 -11.12 -14.54
N GLU A 179 -0.36 -11.09 -14.61
CA GLU A 179 0.51 -11.97 -13.81
C GLU A 179 0.30 -11.77 -12.32
N ALA A 180 0.19 -10.52 -11.85
CA ALA A 180 -0.09 -10.19 -10.45
C ALA A 180 -1.47 -10.70 -9.98
N LYS A 181 -2.46 -10.71 -10.89
CA LYS A 181 -3.78 -11.29 -10.63
C LYS A 181 -3.71 -12.82 -10.56
N GLU A 182 -3.00 -13.48 -11.48
CA GLU A 182 -2.78 -14.93 -11.45
C GLU A 182 -1.97 -15.35 -10.21
N TYR A 183 -1.05 -14.52 -9.78
CA TYR A 183 -0.29 -14.72 -8.55
C TYR A 183 -1.18 -14.59 -7.30
N GLY A 184 -2.25 -13.80 -7.35
CA GLY A 184 -3.18 -13.56 -6.26
C GLY A 184 -2.88 -12.28 -5.45
N LEU A 185 -1.98 -11.43 -5.92
CA LEU A 185 -1.70 -10.13 -5.30
C LEU A 185 -2.85 -9.15 -5.49
N ILE A 186 -3.59 -9.29 -6.58
CA ILE A 186 -4.79 -8.52 -6.88
C ILE A 186 -5.94 -9.42 -7.32
N ASP A 187 -7.15 -8.89 -7.35
CA ASP A 187 -8.36 -9.61 -7.72
C ASP A 187 -8.81 -9.29 -9.16
N LYS A 188 -8.51 -8.08 -9.65
CA LYS A 188 -9.03 -7.58 -10.93
C LYS A 188 -8.06 -6.67 -11.65
N VAL A 189 -8.05 -6.76 -12.99
CA VAL A 189 -7.48 -5.74 -13.87
C VAL A 189 -8.65 -4.95 -14.48
N ILE A 190 -8.63 -3.60 -14.35
CA ILE A 190 -9.74 -2.75 -14.78
C ILE A 190 -9.28 -1.78 -15.85
N PHE A 191 -9.94 -1.79 -17.00
CA PHE A 191 -9.66 -0.93 -18.14
C PHE A 191 -10.47 0.38 -18.12
N LYS A 192 -11.63 0.38 -17.49
CA LYS A 192 -12.52 1.54 -17.36
C LYS A 192 -13.24 1.50 -16.01
N ARG A 193 -13.39 2.69 -15.44
CA ARG A 193 -14.15 2.93 -14.20
C ARG A 193 -15.65 2.90 -14.46
#